data_51b9adbc5a3075e14da0d149a6d8449e
#
_entry.id   51b9adbc5a3075e14da0d149a6d8449e
#
_cell.length_a   1.000
_cell.length_b   1.000
_cell.length_c   1.000
_cell.angle_alpha   90.00
_cell.angle_beta   90.00
_cell.angle_gamma   90.00
#
_symmetry.space_group_name_H-M   'P 1'
#
loop_
_entity.id
_entity.type
_entity.pdbx_description
1 polymer ?
#
loop_
_entity_poly.entity_id
_entity_poly.type
_entity_poly.pdbx_seq_one_letter_code
_entity_poly.pdbx_strand_id
1 'polypeptide(L)' 'MNVKGIIYLTGKTAIIKVFSEERWNSFVPKLATKEKFFSNTIWAITPVPMDKFIIYLDELVK' A
#
# COMPACT_ATOMS: atom_id res chain seq x y z
N MET A 1 -3.12 12.81 -11.24
CA MET A 1 -3.78 11.53 -11.54
C MET A 1 -3.81 10.66 -10.29
N ASN A 2 -4.95 10.02 -10.04
CA ASN A 2 -5.11 9.18 -8.86
C ASN A 2 -5.34 7.74 -9.26
N VAL A 3 -4.84 6.83 -8.41
CA VAL A 3 -5.06 5.39 -8.56
C VAL A 3 -6.19 5.01 -7.61
N LYS A 4 -7.07 4.12 -8.04
CA LYS A 4 -8.15 3.66 -7.16
C LYS A 4 -7.59 2.78 -6.04
N GLY A 5 -8.18 2.92 -4.85
CA GLY A 5 -7.76 2.15 -3.69
C GLY A 5 -7.82 0.63 -3.90
N ILE A 6 -8.68 0.18 -4.82
CA ILE A 6 -8.78 -1.25 -5.12
C ILE A 6 -7.45 -1.82 -5.64
N ILE A 7 -6.68 -1.00 -6.37
CA ILE A 7 -5.36 -1.43 -6.87
C ILE A 7 -4.39 -1.61 -5.71
N TYR A 8 -4.45 -0.71 -4.72
CA TYR A 8 -3.66 -0.84 -3.50
C TYR A 8 -4.04 -2.12 -2.74
N LEU A 9 -5.34 -2.39 -2.61
CA LEU A 9 -5.83 -3.57 -1.90
C LEU A 9 -5.51 -4.87 -2.63
N THR A 10 -5.46 -4.82 -3.97
CA THR A 10 -5.05 -5.98 -4.76
C THR A 10 -3.59 -6.31 -4.47
N GLY A 11 -2.73 -5.30 -4.34
CA GLY A 11 -1.34 -5.50 -3.95
C GLY A 11 -1.23 -6.11 -2.56
N LYS A 12 -2.05 -5.64 -1.61
CA LYS A 12 -2.10 -6.20 -0.27
C LYS A 12 -2.44 -7.69 -0.31
N THR A 13 -3.48 -8.05 -1.06
CA THR A 13 -3.91 -9.44 -1.19
C THR A 13 -2.81 -10.31 -1.76
N ALA A 14 -2.11 -9.81 -2.79
CA ALA A 14 -1.01 -10.54 -3.41
C ALA A 14 0.13 -10.78 -2.42
N ILE A 15 0.50 -9.78 -1.64
CA ILE A 15 1.56 -9.91 -0.66
C ILE A 15 1.20 -10.93 0.42
N ILE A 16 -0.03 -10.87 0.92
CA ILE A 16 -0.50 -11.80 1.94
C ILE A 16 -0.49 -13.23 1.40
N LYS A 17 -0.89 -13.39 0.14
CA LYS A 17 -0.96 -14.69 -0.50
C LYS A 17 0.43 -15.29 -0.78
N VAL A 18 1.37 -14.46 -1.25
CA VAL A 18 2.70 -14.93 -1.67
C VAL A 18 3.67 -15.05 -0.49
N PHE A 19 3.64 -14.11 0.42
CA PHE A 19 4.54 -14.07 1.57
C PHE A 19 3.82 -14.47 2.86
N SER A 20 3.02 -13.56 3.43
CA SER A 20 2.18 -13.81 4.59
C SER A 20 1.55 -12.51 5.05
N GLU A 21 0.52 -12.62 5.88
CA GLU A 21 -0.10 -11.46 6.51
C GLU A 21 0.90 -10.74 7.44
N GLU A 22 1.75 -11.52 8.09
CA GLU A 22 2.80 -10.97 8.95
C GLU A 22 3.75 -10.06 8.18
N ARG A 23 4.11 -10.45 6.97
CA ARG A 23 4.95 -9.63 6.10
C ARG A 23 4.28 -8.30 5.77
N TRP A 24 2.99 -8.34 5.45
CA TRP A 24 2.23 -7.14 5.18
C TRP A 24 2.15 -6.25 6.42
N ASN A 25 1.86 -6.83 7.57
CA ASN A 25 1.76 -6.08 8.82
C ASN A 25 3.08 -5.43 9.22
N SER A 26 4.20 -6.00 8.80
CA SER A 26 5.53 -5.43 9.01
C SER A 26 5.82 -4.30 8.01
N PHE A 27 5.28 -4.42 6.81
CA PHE A 27 5.49 -3.46 5.73
C PHE A 27 4.73 -2.14 5.96
N VAL A 28 3.48 -2.23 6.42
CA VAL A 28 2.60 -1.06 6.54
C VAL A 28 3.19 0.04 7.45
N PRO A 29 3.73 -0.25 8.63
CA PRO A 29 4.32 0.80 9.47
C PRO A 29 5.49 1.50 8.79
N LYS A 30 6.30 0.78 8.04
CA LYS A 30 7.42 1.37 7.31
C LYS A 30 6.92 2.32 6.24
N LEU A 31 5.89 1.92 5.50
CA LEU A 31 5.29 2.75 4.48
C LEU A 31 4.66 4.00 5.09
N ALA A 32 3.95 3.86 6.21
CA ALA A 32 3.32 4.98 6.90
C ALA A 32 4.36 5.98 7.43
N THR A 33 5.53 5.51 7.81
CA THR A 33 6.61 6.37 8.26
C THR A 33 7.16 7.20 7.09
N LYS A 34 7.25 6.60 5.91
CA LYS A 34 7.73 7.30 4.71
C LYS A 34 6.70 8.27 4.15
N GLU A 35 5.43 7.88 4.17
CA GLU A 35 4.35 8.69 3.63
C GLU A 35 3.14 8.60 4.54
N LYS A 36 2.84 9.72 5.18
CA LYS A 36 1.76 9.82 6.15
C LYS A 36 0.38 9.43 5.60
N PHE A 37 0.20 9.59 4.30
CA PHE A 37 -1.06 9.22 3.64
C PHE A 37 -1.44 7.76 3.93
N PHE A 38 -0.46 6.88 3.95
CA PHE A 38 -0.71 5.44 4.15
C PHE A 38 -0.93 5.05 5.62
N SER A 39 -0.85 6.01 6.54
CA SER A 39 -1.20 5.74 7.93
C SER A 39 -2.73 5.63 8.11
N ASN A 40 -3.50 6.09 7.11
CA ASN A 40 -4.95 6.02 7.13
C ASN A 40 -5.42 4.73 6.45
N THR A 41 -6.65 4.31 6.78
CA THR A 41 -7.25 3.16 6.13
C THR A 41 -7.54 3.46 4.67
N ILE A 42 -7.10 2.56 3.78
CA ILE A 42 -7.35 2.68 2.35
C ILE A 42 -8.49 1.74 1.97
N TRP A 43 -9.55 2.31 1.43
CA TRP A 43 -10.70 1.55 0.95
C TRP A 43 -10.63 1.38 -0.57
N ALA A 44 -11.41 0.46 -1.12
CA ALA A 44 -11.45 0.24 -2.57
C ALA A 44 -11.82 1.50 -3.35
N ILE A 45 -12.60 2.39 -2.76
CA ILE A 45 -13.04 3.63 -3.38
C ILE A 45 -12.13 4.82 -3.06
N THR A 46 -11.15 4.65 -2.18
CA THR A 46 -10.25 5.72 -1.78
C THR A 46 -9.33 6.11 -2.93
N PRO A 47 -9.32 7.37 -3.38
CA PRO A 47 -8.37 7.81 -4.40
C PRO A 47 -6.97 7.90 -3.79
N VAL A 48 -6.00 7.26 -4.43
CA VAL A 48 -4.60 7.30 -4.02
C VAL A 48 -3.84 8.14 -5.05
N PRO A 49 -3.24 9.28 -4.64
CA PRO A 49 -2.46 10.08 -5.57
C PRO A 49 -1.34 9.25 -6.19
N MET A 50 -1.07 9.47 -7.47
CA MET A 50 -0.08 8.67 -8.20
C MET A 50 1.31 8.74 -7.56
N ASP A 51 1.71 9.92 -7.09
CA ASP A 51 3.01 10.08 -6.44
C ASP A 51 3.11 9.24 -5.16
N LYS A 52 2.02 9.14 -4.40
CA LYS A 52 1.97 8.30 -3.20
C LYS A 52 2.00 6.82 -3.58
N PHE A 53 1.29 6.46 -4.64
CA PHE A 53 1.26 5.07 -5.10
C PHE A 53 2.65 4.62 -5.57
N ILE A 54 3.41 5.50 -6.20
CA ILE A 54 4.78 5.22 -6.60
C ILE A 54 5.66 4.92 -5.38
N ILE A 55 5.48 5.68 -4.30
CA ILE A 55 6.20 5.44 -3.05
C ILE A 55 5.87 4.05 -2.49
N TYR A 56 4.59 3.67 -2.55
CA TYR A 56 4.13 2.36 -2.13
C TYR A 56 4.79 1.25 -2.94
N LEU A 57 4.82 1.38 -4.27
CA LEU A 57 5.46 0.39 -5.14
C LEU A 57 6.96 0.30 -4.90
N ASP A 58 7.61 1.43 -4.72
CA ASP A 58 9.05 1.47 -4.45
C ASP A 58 9.39 0.71 -3.17
N GLU A 59 8.61 0.91 -2.13
CA GLU A 59 8.80 0.22 -0.86
C GLU A 59 8.52 -1.28 -0.97
N LEU A 60 7.59 -1.65 -1.85
CA LEU A 60 7.20 -3.04 -2.05
C LEU A 60 8.32 -3.89 -2.64
N VAL A 61 9.14 -3.31 -3.52
CA VAL A 61 10.20 -4.04 -4.20
C VAL A 61 11.50 -4.10 -3.40
N LYS A 62 11.54 -3.47 -2.25
CA LYS A 62 12.71 -3.54 -1.37
C LYS A 62 12.65 -4.82 -0.48
#